data_8b63a4763e47e89d49db99f21277e3cc
#
_entry.id   8b63a4763e47e89d49db99f21277e3cc
#
_cell.length_a   1.000
_cell.length_b   1.000
_cell.length_c   1.000
_cell.angle_alpha   90.00
_cell.angle_beta   90.00
_cell.angle_gamma   90.00
#
_symmetry.space_group_name_H-M   'P 1'
#
loop_
_entity.id
_entity.type
_entity.pdbx_description
1 polymer ?
#
loop_
_entity_poly.entity_id
_entity_poly.type
_entity_poly.pdbx_seq_one_letter_code
_entity_poly.pdbx_strand_id
1 'polypeptide(L)'
;MIVRWLGAAATAVLLAGCGTPPALASPPEGLVLRLDEYHGPVAVPGRVELPRYALYGDGTLVAAVPGPVLTARVYHLTPGAVTRLYQRALVAGLGTPRRIDADGVLDASVWVVTVGRMTGPARTTIAAPDPTAGDQGGSAARGADLDPGSLGDRDLTAPPASYEPTRYAVIAAATSAPATRGWPLRPLTPGVEVFDAECEVYAAADIAKLGPLPEAGSVWSTGGQSYRVLVRPMLPDERDCAELNRYLP
;
A
#
# COMPACT_ATOMS: atom_id res chain seq x y z
N MET A 1 24.33 83.03 2.03
CA MET A 1 23.78 81.99 2.94
C MET A 1 23.81 80.67 2.18
N ILE A 2 24.77 79.80 2.54
CA ILE A 2 24.98 78.50 1.86
C ILE A 2 24.56 77.42 2.88
N VAL A 3 23.47 76.70 2.63
CA VAL A 3 23.00 75.59 3.45
C VAL A 3 23.62 74.30 2.87
N ARG A 4 24.49 73.68 3.64
CA ARG A 4 25.05 72.34 3.35
C ARG A 4 24.11 71.25 3.88
N TRP A 5 23.60 70.41 2.99
CA TRP A 5 22.91 69.15 3.35
C TRP A 5 23.94 68.03 3.49
N LEU A 6 24.05 67.50 4.71
CA LEU A 6 24.77 66.25 4.99
C LEU A 6 23.82 65.08 4.78
N GLY A 7 24.06 64.30 3.74
CA GLY A 7 23.36 63.04 3.49
C GLY A 7 23.95 61.91 4.34
N ALA A 8 23.15 61.36 5.26
CA ALA A 8 23.50 60.15 5.99
C ALA A 8 23.20 58.91 5.12
N ALA A 9 24.21 58.17 4.71
CA ALA A 9 24.10 56.89 4.06
C ALA A 9 23.82 55.79 5.08
N ALA A 10 22.61 55.26 5.15
CA ALA A 10 22.28 54.10 5.97
C ALA A 10 22.69 52.82 5.22
N THR A 11 23.72 52.17 5.68
CA THR A 11 24.19 50.87 5.18
C THR A 11 23.31 49.76 5.77
N ALA A 12 22.35 49.23 5.02
CA ALA A 12 21.57 48.05 5.41
C ALA A 12 22.41 46.79 5.30
N VAL A 13 22.85 46.21 6.41
CA VAL A 13 23.50 44.91 6.49
C VAL A 13 22.42 43.85 6.34
N LEU A 14 22.31 43.25 5.16
CA LEU A 14 21.53 42.03 4.94
C LEU A 14 22.23 40.85 5.59
N LEU A 15 21.84 40.48 6.79
CA LEU A 15 22.18 39.21 7.40
C LEU A 15 21.46 38.09 6.62
N ALA A 16 22.16 37.51 5.65
CA ALA A 16 21.78 36.25 5.04
C ALA A 16 21.85 35.16 6.11
N GLY A 17 20.72 34.94 6.78
CA GLY A 17 20.56 33.80 7.67
C GLY A 17 20.71 32.52 6.85
N CYS A 18 21.85 31.82 6.95
CA CYS A 18 21.98 30.44 6.52
C CYS A 18 21.06 29.59 7.42
N GLY A 19 19.77 29.56 7.08
CA GLY A 19 18.86 28.63 7.69
C GLY A 19 19.33 27.23 7.35
N THR A 20 19.69 26.43 8.36
CA THR A 20 19.95 25.01 8.20
C THR A 20 18.75 24.41 7.46
N PRO A 21 18.93 23.72 6.33
CA PRO A 21 17.78 23.10 5.65
C PRO A 21 17.07 22.22 6.66
N PRO A 22 15.71 22.22 6.68
CA PRO A 22 14.96 21.40 7.61
C PRO A 22 15.42 19.94 7.48
N ALA A 23 15.76 19.33 8.61
CA ALA A 23 16.19 17.95 8.65
C ALA A 23 15.14 17.11 7.93
N LEU A 24 15.53 16.35 6.92
CA LEU A 24 14.64 15.47 6.20
C LEU A 24 14.07 14.46 7.18
N ALA A 25 12.74 14.33 7.21
CA ALA A 25 12.08 13.36 8.09
C ALA A 25 12.59 11.95 7.78
N SER A 26 12.98 11.22 8.83
CA SER A 26 13.40 9.83 8.70
C SER A 26 12.18 8.92 8.53
N PRO A 27 12.29 7.85 7.73
CA PRO A 27 11.24 6.84 7.65
C PRO A 27 11.03 6.16 9.01
N PRO A 28 9.80 5.73 9.36
CA PRO A 28 9.53 4.95 10.56
C PRO A 28 10.09 3.52 10.42
N GLU A 29 10.26 2.81 11.56
CA GLU A 29 10.73 1.41 11.55
C GLU A 29 9.71 0.43 10.96
N GLY A 30 8.40 0.66 11.16
CA GLY A 30 7.32 -0.18 10.63
C GLY A 30 6.98 0.14 9.17
N LEU A 31 5.68 0.16 8.86
CA LEU A 31 5.20 0.52 7.53
C LEU A 31 5.61 1.95 7.16
N VAL A 32 6.34 2.09 6.06
CA VAL A 32 6.83 3.37 5.51
C VAL A 32 5.89 3.89 4.43
N LEU A 33 5.52 3.02 3.48
CA LEU A 33 4.69 3.38 2.34
C LEU A 33 3.93 2.15 1.86
N ARG A 34 2.62 2.31 1.60
CA ARG A 34 1.77 1.26 1.04
C ARG A 34 0.84 1.87 -0.01
N LEU A 35 0.67 1.18 -1.12
CA LEU A 35 -0.25 1.54 -2.18
C LEU A 35 -1.25 0.42 -2.40
N ASP A 36 -2.50 0.66 -2.03
CA ASP A 36 -3.64 -0.19 -2.37
C ASP A 36 -4.34 0.39 -3.60
N GLU A 37 -4.66 -0.46 -4.57
CA GLU A 37 -5.32 -0.09 -5.80
C GLU A 37 -6.68 -0.81 -5.89
N TYR A 38 -7.73 -0.04 -6.18
CA TYR A 38 -9.10 -0.54 -6.30
C TYR A 38 -9.66 -0.16 -7.65
N HIS A 39 -10.26 -1.12 -8.35
CA HIS A 39 -10.85 -0.92 -9.67
C HIS A 39 -12.38 -0.99 -9.59
N GLY A 40 -13.07 0.13 -9.78
CA GLY A 40 -14.52 0.23 -9.91
C GLY A 40 -15.34 -0.41 -8.77
N PRO A 41 -16.62 -0.72 -8.98
CA PRO A 41 -17.46 -1.43 -8.04
C PRO A 41 -17.10 -2.92 -8.01
N VAL A 42 -15.97 -3.26 -7.41
CA VAL A 42 -15.51 -4.65 -7.32
C VAL A 42 -16.24 -5.35 -6.18
N ALA A 43 -16.91 -6.46 -6.51
CA ALA A 43 -17.47 -7.34 -5.51
C ALA A 43 -16.36 -8.02 -4.69
N VAL A 44 -16.67 -8.31 -3.40
CA VAL A 44 -15.84 -9.21 -2.60
C VAL A 44 -15.70 -10.56 -3.36
N PRO A 45 -14.49 -11.16 -3.42
CA PRO A 45 -13.32 -10.85 -2.59
C PRO A 45 -12.31 -9.85 -3.17
N GLY A 46 -12.51 -9.31 -4.37
CA GLY A 46 -11.52 -8.47 -5.06
C GLY A 46 -11.12 -7.17 -4.32
N ARG A 47 -11.85 -6.78 -3.28
CA ARG A 47 -11.49 -5.60 -2.46
C ARG A 47 -10.41 -5.87 -1.41
N VAL A 48 -10.09 -7.11 -1.15
CA VAL A 48 -9.09 -7.53 -0.13
C VAL A 48 -7.86 -8.18 -0.75
N GLU A 49 -7.54 -7.81 -1.99
CA GLU A 49 -6.34 -8.24 -2.68
C GLU A 49 -5.06 -7.67 -2.02
N LEU A 50 -3.93 -8.15 -2.48
CA LEU A 50 -2.66 -7.59 -2.04
C LEU A 50 -2.53 -6.13 -2.48
N PRO A 51 -1.91 -5.26 -1.66
CA PRO A 51 -1.51 -3.94 -2.13
C PRO A 51 -0.56 -4.10 -3.32
N ARG A 52 -0.55 -3.13 -4.19
CA ARG A 52 0.41 -3.06 -5.29
C ARG A 52 1.84 -3.18 -4.76
N TYR A 53 2.11 -2.52 -3.62
CA TYR A 53 3.31 -2.73 -2.81
C TYR A 53 3.13 -2.24 -1.36
N ALA A 54 3.99 -2.78 -0.47
CA ALA A 54 4.18 -2.29 0.90
C ALA A 54 5.68 -2.25 1.23
N LEU A 55 6.18 -1.08 1.65
CA LEU A 55 7.56 -0.81 2.02
C LEU A 55 7.68 -0.61 3.53
N TYR A 56 8.66 -1.26 4.15
CA TYR A 56 8.94 -1.21 5.58
C TYR A 56 10.29 -0.53 5.87
N GLY A 57 10.46 -0.04 7.11
CA GLY A 57 11.64 0.71 7.51
C GLY A 57 12.93 -0.09 7.52
N ASP A 58 12.84 -1.40 7.66
CA ASP A 58 13.96 -2.34 7.54
C ASP A 58 14.46 -2.55 6.10
N GLY A 59 13.80 -1.90 5.12
CA GLY A 59 14.09 -2.02 3.70
C GLY A 59 13.34 -3.14 2.99
N THR A 60 12.50 -3.90 3.69
CA THR A 60 11.64 -4.91 3.06
C THR A 60 10.57 -4.23 2.23
N LEU A 61 10.53 -4.54 0.93
CA LEU A 61 9.46 -4.13 0.01
C LEU A 61 8.78 -5.40 -0.50
N VAL A 62 7.48 -5.54 -0.20
CA VAL A 62 6.65 -6.62 -0.72
C VAL A 62 5.77 -6.05 -1.83
N ALA A 63 5.80 -6.64 -3.01
CA ALA A 63 5.01 -6.20 -4.15
C ALA A 63 4.19 -7.35 -4.73
N ALA A 64 2.91 -7.09 -5.01
CA ALA A 64 2.03 -8.06 -5.65
C ALA A 64 2.56 -8.47 -7.03
N VAL A 65 2.41 -9.76 -7.35
CA VAL A 65 2.65 -10.27 -8.70
C VAL A 65 1.29 -10.42 -9.38
N PRO A 66 1.06 -9.74 -10.51
CA PRO A 66 -0.18 -9.91 -11.26
C PRO A 66 -0.40 -11.36 -11.68
N GLY A 67 -1.61 -11.87 -11.48
CA GLY A 67 -1.95 -13.24 -11.85
C GLY A 67 -3.24 -13.73 -11.19
N PRO A 68 -3.74 -14.92 -11.58
CA PRO A 68 -4.96 -15.49 -11.03
C PRO A 68 -4.78 -15.99 -9.59
N VAL A 69 -3.54 -16.24 -9.17
CA VAL A 69 -3.18 -16.64 -7.81
C VAL A 69 -2.50 -15.47 -7.12
N LEU A 70 -2.95 -15.12 -5.92
CA LEU A 70 -2.34 -14.03 -5.17
C LEU A 70 -0.96 -14.45 -4.63
N THR A 71 0.07 -13.90 -5.25
CA THR A 71 1.46 -14.07 -4.85
C THR A 71 2.16 -12.71 -4.79
N ALA A 72 3.29 -12.65 -4.13
CA ALA A 72 4.10 -11.45 -4.05
C ALA A 72 5.59 -11.76 -4.22
N ARG A 73 6.36 -10.74 -4.55
CA ARG A 73 7.82 -10.73 -4.50
C ARG A 73 8.30 -9.87 -3.34
N VAL A 74 9.42 -10.26 -2.76
CA VAL A 74 10.13 -9.47 -1.77
C VAL A 74 11.41 -8.90 -2.38
N TYR A 75 11.65 -7.63 -2.10
CA TYR A 75 12.84 -6.86 -2.45
C TYR A 75 13.45 -6.35 -1.14
N HIS A 76 14.78 -6.35 -1.05
CA HIS A 76 15.48 -5.80 0.09
C HIS A 76 16.21 -4.53 -0.34
N LEU A 77 15.68 -3.38 0.07
CA LEU A 77 16.16 -2.07 -0.34
C LEU A 77 17.29 -1.60 0.59
N THR A 78 18.22 -0.84 0.01
CA THR A 78 19.21 -0.09 0.80
C THR A 78 18.53 1.01 1.62
N PRO A 79 19.07 1.40 2.80
CA PRO A 79 18.52 2.51 3.60
C PRO A 79 18.39 3.81 2.81
N GLY A 80 19.31 4.06 1.88
CA GLY A 80 19.24 5.21 0.98
C GLY A 80 18.05 5.17 0.03
N ALA A 81 17.69 3.99 -0.51
CA ALA A 81 16.51 3.81 -1.36
C ALA A 81 15.23 4.03 -0.55
N VAL A 82 15.12 3.45 0.64
CA VAL A 82 13.97 3.65 1.55
C VAL A 82 13.77 5.14 1.82
N THR A 83 14.83 5.84 2.21
CA THR A 83 14.78 7.28 2.51
C THR A 83 14.32 8.09 1.29
N ARG A 84 14.85 7.82 0.09
CA ARG A 84 14.46 8.53 -1.14
C ARG A 84 12.96 8.32 -1.46
N LEU A 85 12.46 7.09 -1.37
CA LEU A 85 11.06 6.77 -1.64
C LEU A 85 10.15 7.47 -0.64
N TYR A 86 10.49 7.43 0.64
CA TYR A 86 9.76 8.14 1.69
C TYR A 86 9.71 9.65 1.46
N GLN A 87 10.86 10.27 1.16
CA GLN A 87 10.94 11.71 0.89
C GLN A 87 10.14 12.09 -0.36
N ARG A 88 10.18 11.28 -1.42
CA ARG A 88 9.35 11.48 -2.62
C ARG A 88 7.86 11.53 -2.27
N ALA A 89 7.39 10.60 -1.44
CA ALA A 89 6.01 10.58 -0.99
C ALA A 89 5.64 11.84 -0.17
N LEU A 90 6.53 12.27 0.75
CA LEU A 90 6.31 13.48 1.55
C LEU A 90 6.28 14.74 0.69
N VAL A 91 7.20 14.91 -0.27
CA VAL A 91 7.25 16.04 -1.21
C VAL A 91 5.99 16.10 -2.07
N ALA A 92 5.44 14.95 -2.46
CA ALA A 92 4.15 14.85 -3.16
C ALA A 92 2.94 15.16 -2.25
N GLY A 93 3.17 15.47 -0.97
CA GLY A 93 2.13 15.82 0.00
C GLY A 93 1.33 14.63 0.54
N LEU A 94 1.83 13.39 0.34
CA LEU A 94 1.17 12.18 0.83
C LEU A 94 1.30 11.98 2.35
N GLY A 95 2.17 12.74 3.00
CA GLY A 95 2.31 12.75 4.46
C GLY A 95 1.15 13.42 5.22
N THR A 96 0.13 13.96 4.53
CA THR A 96 -1.05 14.58 5.15
C THR A 96 -2.30 13.86 4.66
N PRO A 97 -3.18 13.39 5.58
CA PRO A 97 -4.41 12.72 5.19
C PRO A 97 -5.29 13.63 4.33
N ARG A 98 -5.72 13.13 3.16
CA ARG A 98 -6.61 13.87 2.27
C ARG A 98 -7.28 12.94 1.25
N ARG A 99 -8.33 13.47 0.61
CA ARG A 99 -8.96 12.87 -0.55
C ARG A 99 -8.74 13.80 -1.76
N ILE A 100 -8.38 13.23 -2.88
CA ILE A 100 -8.23 13.91 -4.17
C ILE A 100 -9.24 13.25 -5.11
N ASP A 101 -10.31 13.95 -5.40
CA ASP A 101 -11.37 13.47 -6.28
C ASP A 101 -11.07 13.91 -7.72
N ALA A 102 -11.47 13.09 -8.69
CA ALA A 102 -11.48 13.45 -10.12
C ALA A 102 -12.89 13.83 -10.51
N ASP A 103 -13.05 15.00 -11.12
CA ASP A 103 -14.36 15.48 -11.56
C ASP A 103 -14.89 14.62 -12.72
N GLY A 104 -16.14 14.17 -12.58
CA GLY A 104 -16.92 13.55 -13.64
C GLY A 104 -16.47 12.14 -14.09
N VAL A 105 -15.57 11.48 -13.37
CA VAL A 105 -15.15 10.11 -13.68
C VAL A 105 -15.94 9.13 -12.80
N LEU A 106 -16.89 8.42 -13.42
CA LEU A 106 -17.60 7.30 -12.80
C LEU A 106 -16.78 6.01 -12.94
N ASP A 107 -16.80 5.15 -11.94
CA ASP A 107 -16.12 3.84 -11.94
C ASP A 107 -14.59 3.90 -12.13
N ALA A 108 -13.98 5.01 -11.77
CA ALA A 108 -12.53 5.16 -11.82
C ALA A 108 -11.82 4.22 -10.84
N SER A 109 -10.61 3.81 -11.19
CA SER A 109 -9.70 3.22 -10.21
C SER A 109 -9.40 4.23 -9.09
N VAL A 110 -9.20 3.70 -7.90
CA VAL A 110 -8.88 4.49 -6.70
C VAL A 110 -7.58 3.97 -6.11
N TRP A 111 -6.62 4.86 -5.92
CA TRP A 111 -5.44 4.57 -5.14
C TRP A 111 -5.61 5.03 -3.71
N VAL A 112 -5.30 4.16 -2.76
CA VAL A 112 -5.20 4.50 -1.35
C VAL A 112 -3.75 4.39 -0.95
N VAL A 113 -3.12 5.53 -0.68
CA VAL A 113 -1.72 5.62 -0.28
C VAL A 113 -1.65 5.81 1.21
N THR A 114 -0.97 4.90 1.90
CA THR A 114 -0.69 5.00 3.34
C THR A 114 0.78 5.31 3.53
N VAL A 115 1.09 6.43 4.17
CA VAL A 115 2.44 6.84 4.55
C VAL A 115 2.61 6.72 6.06
N GLY A 116 3.54 5.88 6.50
CA GLY A 116 3.90 5.75 7.90
C GLY A 116 4.54 7.01 8.45
N ARG A 117 4.20 7.37 9.70
CA ARG A 117 4.80 8.51 10.42
C ARG A 117 4.90 8.16 11.91
N MET A 118 5.76 8.85 12.64
CA MET A 118 5.89 8.67 14.09
C MET A 118 4.59 8.99 14.86
N THR A 119 3.76 9.87 14.32
CA THR A 119 2.47 10.28 14.92
C THR A 119 1.28 9.43 14.47
N GLY A 120 1.54 8.35 13.75
CA GLY A 120 0.53 7.49 13.13
C GLY A 120 0.46 7.67 11.61
N PRO A 121 -0.12 6.69 10.87
CA PRO A 121 -0.15 6.71 9.42
C PRO A 121 -1.00 7.85 8.86
N ALA A 122 -0.52 8.45 7.77
CA ALA A 122 -1.30 9.37 6.95
C ALA A 122 -1.88 8.59 5.77
N ARG A 123 -3.14 8.83 5.44
CA ARG A 123 -3.84 8.16 4.35
C ARG A 123 -4.34 9.17 3.34
N THR A 124 -3.95 8.98 2.07
CA THR A 124 -4.41 9.78 0.94
C THR A 124 -5.18 8.88 -0.02
N THR A 125 -6.40 9.28 -0.37
CA THR A 125 -7.20 8.63 -1.42
C THR A 125 -7.10 9.46 -2.69
N ILE A 126 -6.80 8.83 -3.83
CA ILE A 126 -6.68 9.49 -5.14
C ILE A 126 -7.65 8.76 -6.08
N ALA A 127 -8.72 9.44 -6.51
CA ALA A 127 -9.61 8.94 -7.53
C ALA A 127 -9.03 9.20 -8.92
N ALA A 128 -9.21 8.25 -9.85
CA ALA A 128 -8.67 8.29 -11.22
C ALA A 128 -7.19 8.73 -11.26
N PRO A 129 -6.28 8.01 -10.60
CA PRO A 129 -4.88 8.42 -10.52
C PRO A 129 -4.25 8.45 -11.92
N ASP A 130 -3.70 9.61 -12.30
CA ASP A 130 -2.93 9.79 -13.52
C ASP A 130 -1.57 10.42 -13.22
N PRO A 131 -0.49 9.61 -13.16
CA PRO A 131 0.85 10.13 -12.90
C PRO A 131 1.35 11.13 -13.94
N THR A 132 0.73 11.23 -15.12
CA THR A 132 1.12 12.16 -16.18
C THR A 132 0.44 13.52 -16.06
N ALA A 133 -0.65 13.62 -15.29
CA ALA A 133 -1.37 14.88 -15.09
C ALA A 133 -0.50 15.93 -14.37
N GLY A 134 -0.68 17.20 -14.78
CA GLY A 134 0.05 18.33 -14.24
C GLY A 134 -0.51 18.91 -12.94
N ASP A 135 -1.60 18.37 -12.44
CA ASP A 135 -2.32 18.84 -11.27
C ASP A 135 -1.82 18.20 -9.94
N GLN A 136 -2.57 18.46 -8.87
CA GLN A 136 -2.27 17.91 -7.55
C GLN A 136 -2.47 16.38 -7.49
N GLY A 137 -3.45 15.84 -8.21
CA GLY A 137 -3.71 14.41 -8.32
C GLY A 137 -2.55 13.70 -9.00
N GLY A 138 -2.09 14.22 -10.12
CA GLY A 138 -0.92 13.68 -10.84
C GLY A 138 0.36 13.78 -10.02
N SER A 139 0.57 14.87 -9.26
CA SER A 139 1.71 14.97 -8.36
C SER A 139 1.68 13.91 -7.25
N ALA A 140 0.53 13.70 -6.62
CA ALA A 140 0.33 12.67 -5.60
C ALA A 140 0.51 11.27 -6.19
N ALA A 141 -0.07 11.00 -7.36
CA ALA A 141 0.09 9.72 -8.06
C ALA A 141 1.56 9.43 -8.38
N ARG A 142 2.32 10.38 -8.95
CA ARG A 142 3.78 10.23 -9.18
C ARG A 142 4.56 9.94 -7.89
N GLY A 143 4.16 10.58 -6.78
CA GLY A 143 4.79 10.36 -5.48
C GLY A 143 4.61 8.93 -4.95
N ALA A 144 3.45 8.35 -5.24
CA ALA A 144 3.09 6.99 -4.85
C ALA A 144 3.51 5.93 -5.87
N ASP A 145 3.60 6.29 -7.15
CA ASP A 145 3.89 5.34 -8.23
C ASP A 145 5.32 4.79 -8.11
N LEU A 146 5.41 3.54 -7.66
CA LEU A 146 6.63 2.77 -7.58
C LEU A 146 6.45 1.52 -8.44
N ASP A 147 7.27 1.40 -9.47
CA ASP A 147 7.48 0.13 -10.17
C ASP A 147 8.68 -0.59 -9.55
N PRO A 148 8.45 -1.67 -8.79
CA PRO A 148 9.54 -2.44 -8.19
C PRO A 148 10.51 -3.04 -9.23
N GLY A 149 10.04 -3.27 -10.47
CA GLY A 149 10.87 -3.75 -11.59
C GLY A 149 11.86 -2.70 -12.09
N SER A 150 11.64 -1.42 -11.79
CA SER A 150 12.55 -0.33 -12.14
C SER A 150 13.68 -0.08 -11.13
N LEU A 151 13.68 -0.78 -9.99
CA LEU A 151 14.73 -0.68 -8.98
C LEU A 151 16.03 -1.25 -9.54
N GLY A 152 17.08 -0.42 -9.52
CA GLY A 152 18.42 -0.84 -9.97
C GLY A 152 19.22 -1.54 -8.87
N ASP A 153 20.30 -2.22 -9.25
CA ASP A 153 21.19 -2.94 -8.31
C ASP A 153 21.67 -2.07 -7.14
N ARG A 154 21.90 -0.79 -7.37
CA ARG A 154 22.31 0.16 -6.33
C ARG A 154 21.24 0.42 -5.26
N ASP A 155 20.00 0.08 -5.55
CA ASP A 155 18.85 0.29 -4.67
C ASP A 155 18.57 -0.95 -3.84
N LEU A 156 19.11 -2.09 -4.22
CA LEU A 156 18.87 -3.39 -3.64
C LEU A 156 20.11 -3.89 -2.85
N THR A 157 19.86 -4.62 -1.78
CA THR A 157 20.90 -5.33 -1.01
C THR A 157 21.00 -6.81 -1.40
N ALA A 158 19.98 -7.34 -2.06
CA ALA A 158 19.91 -8.72 -2.56
C ALA A 158 18.98 -8.79 -3.78
N PRO A 159 19.13 -9.81 -4.65
CA PRO A 159 18.18 -10.05 -5.74
C PRO A 159 16.75 -10.28 -5.21
N PRO A 160 15.73 -9.86 -5.96
CA PRO A 160 14.35 -10.12 -5.61
C PRO A 160 14.03 -11.61 -5.53
N ALA A 161 13.22 -12.02 -4.55
CA ALA A 161 12.79 -13.39 -4.33
C ALA A 161 11.27 -13.52 -4.24
N SER A 162 10.74 -14.74 -4.24
CA SER A 162 9.35 -15.00 -3.86
C SER A 162 9.13 -14.57 -2.40
N TYR A 163 8.00 -13.94 -2.13
CA TYR A 163 7.61 -13.63 -0.76
C TYR A 163 7.05 -14.89 -0.09
N GLU A 164 7.65 -15.30 1.00
CA GLU A 164 7.26 -16.48 1.80
C GLU A 164 6.52 -16.02 3.06
N PRO A 165 5.18 -15.93 3.04
CA PRO A 165 4.42 -15.49 4.20
C PRO A 165 4.39 -16.58 5.28
N THR A 166 4.37 -16.19 6.54
CA THR A 166 4.16 -17.13 7.66
C THR A 166 2.68 -17.47 7.86
N ARG A 167 1.79 -16.60 7.34
CA ARG A 167 0.33 -16.69 7.48
C ARG A 167 -0.39 -16.26 6.21
N TYR A 168 -1.60 -16.79 6.06
CA TYR A 168 -2.52 -16.43 5.00
C TYR A 168 -3.87 -16.03 5.58
N ALA A 169 -4.47 -14.99 5.03
CA ALA A 169 -5.88 -14.72 5.22
C ALA A 169 -6.67 -15.50 4.17
N VAL A 170 -7.65 -16.27 4.61
CA VAL A 170 -8.61 -16.93 3.74
C VAL A 170 -9.94 -16.18 3.88
N ILE A 171 -10.36 -15.56 2.78
CA ILE A 171 -11.57 -14.75 2.73
C ILE A 171 -12.61 -15.53 1.93
N ALA A 172 -13.78 -15.76 2.52
CA ALA A 172 -14.84 -16.62 2.00
C ALA A 172 -16.15 -15.84 1.89
N ALA A 173 -16.58 -15.55 0.68
CA ALA A 173 -17.88 -14.93 0.40
C ALA A 173 -18.88 -15.99 -0.02
N ALA A 174 -20.04 -16.07 0.65
CA ALA A 174 -21.12 -17.00 0.29
C ALA A 174 -21.55 -16.79 -1.16
N THR A 175 -21.86 -17.88 -1.88
CA THR A 175 -22.27 -17.83 -3.27
C THR A 175 -23.27 -18.94 -3.61
N SER A 176 -24.13 -18.69 -4.60
CA SER A 176 -24.98 -19.71 -5.21
C SER A 176 -24.30 -20.50 -6.32
N ALA A 177 -23.07 -20.14 -6.71
CA ALA A 177 -22.32 -20.87 -7.71
C ALA A 177 -21.98 -22.28 -7.18
N PRO A 178 -22.05 -23.34 -8.02
CA PRO A 178 -21.73 -24.69 -7.60
C PRO A 178 -20.25 -24.80 -7.23
N ALA A 179 -19.96 -25.42 -6.08
CA ALA A 179 -18.60 -25.69 -5.65
C ALA A 179 -17.96 -26.77 -6.54
N THR A 180 -16.72 -26.59 -6.88
CA THR A 180 -15.92 -27.57 -7.67
C THR A 180 -15.29 -28.64 -6.77
N ARG A 181 -15.10 -28.33 -5.47
CA ARG A 181 -14.47 -29.23 -4.48
C ARG A 181 -14.80 -28.80 -3.04
N GLY A 182 -14.65 -29.73 -2.11
CA GLY A 182 -14.79 -29.46 -0.68
C GLY A 182 -13.53 -28.76 -0.11
N TRP A 183 -13.76 -27.84 0.84
CA TRP A 183 -12.68 -27.21 1.59
C TRP A 183 -12.03 -28.23 2.57
N PRO A 184 -10.73 -28.52 2.47
CA PRO A 184 -10.13 -29.64 3.22
C PRO A 184 -9.58 -29.24 4.59
N LEU A 185 -9.59 -27.95 4.92
CA LEU A 185 -9.09 -27.43 6.18
C LEU A 185 -10.23 -27.22 7.19
N ARG A 186 -9.97 -26.59 8.33
CA ARG A 186 -11.02 -26.20 9.26
C ARG A 186 -12.09 -25.35 8.55
N PRO A 187 -13.34 -25.32 9.05
CA PRO A 187 -14.44 -24.61 8.41
C PRO A 187 -14.09 -23.16 8.10
N LEU A 188 -14.59 -22.65 6.95
CA LEU A 188 -14.41 -21.25 6.54
C LEU A 188 -15.24 -20.27 7.38
N THR A 189 -16.24 -20.78 8.11
CA THR A 189 -17.15 -19.99 8.95
C THR A 189 -17.39 -20.68 10.29
N PRO A 190 -17.66 -19.95 11.39
CA PRO A 190 -17.65 -18.49 11.46
C PRO A 190 -16.23 -17.93 11.45
N GLY A 191 -16.06 -16.73 10.90
CA GLY A 191 -14.80 -15.97 10.86
C GLY A 191 -15.01 -14.52 11.31
N VAL A 192 -14.01 -13.69 11.05
CA VAL A 192 -14.11 -12.24 11.24
C VAL A 192 -14.70 -11.64 9.97
N GLU A 193 -15.75 -10.81 10.10
CA GLU A 193 -16.34 -10.14 8.95
C GLU A 193 -15.35 -9.12 8.35
N VAL A 194 -15.08 -9.26 7.06
CA VAL A 194 -14.29 -8.35 6.25
C VAL A 194 -15.05 -8.11 4.95
N PHE A 195 -15.68 -6.94 4.78
CA PHE A 195 -16.49 -6.62 3.60
C PHE A 195 -17.45 -7.71 3.18
N ASP A 196 -18.53 -7.92 3.83
CA ASP A 196 -19.57 -8.91 3.47
C ASP A 196 -19.02 -10.34 3.23
N ALA A 197 -17.81 -10.64 3.71
CA ALA A 197 -17.19 -11.95 3.64
C ALA A 197 -16.60 -12.35 5.00
N GLU A 198 -16.51 -13.65 5.22
CA GLU A 198 -15.86 -14.23 6.40
C GLU A 198 -14.35 -14.35 6.15
N CYS A 199 -13.55 -13.96 7.11
CA CYS A 199 -12.10 -14.05 7.05
C CYS A 199 -11.54 -14.86 8.21
N GLU A 200 -10.62 -15.76 7.89
CA GLU A 200 -9.89 -16.54 8.87
C GLU A 200 -8.40 -16.57 8.54
N VAL A 201 -7.54 -16.53 9.58
CA VAL A 201 -6.08 -16.61 9.41
C VAL A 201 -5.61 -18.04 9.60
N TYR A 202 -4.85 -18.54 8.62
CA TYR A 202 -4.22 -19.85 8.63
C TYR A 202 -2.69 -19.71 8.64
N ALA A 203 -2.03 -20.64 9.32
CA ALA A 203 -0.58 -20.77 9.19
C ALA A 203 -0.20 -21.24 7.77
N ALA A 204 0.97 -20.83 7.29
CA ALA A 204 1.46 -21.27 5.97
C ALA A 204 1.52 -22.80 5.84
N ALA A 205 1.89 -23.51 6.91
CA ALA A 205 1.91 -24.96 6.96
C ALA A 205 0.53 -25.62 6.75
N ASP A 206 -0.56 -24.94 7.17
CA ASP A 206 -1.91 -25.43 6.90
C ASP A 206 -2.32 -25.19 5.46
N ILE A 207 -2.04 -24.02 4.93
CA ILE A 207 -2.32 -23.68 3.53
C ILE A 207 -1.53 -24.59 2.57
N ALA A 208 -0.31 -24.99 2.93
CA ALA A 208 0.48 -25.94 2.12
C ALA A 208 -0.24 -27.28 1.92
N LYS A 209 -1.17 -27.68 2.80
CA LYS A 209 -1.98 -28.89 2.65
C LYS A 209 -2.99 -28.82 1.49
N LEU A 210 -3.29 -27.61 0.97
CA LEU A 210 -4.11 -27.44 -0.23
C LEU A 210 -3.40 -27.90 -1.50
N GLY A 211 -2.06 -28.04 -1.47
CA GLY A 211 -1.21 -28.17 -2.64
C GLY A 211 -1.00 -26.80 -3.29
N PRO A 212 -1.15 -26.68 -4.63
CA PRO A 212 -1.08 -25.39 -5.30
C PRO A 212 -2.13 -24.43 -4.73
N LEU A 213 -1.75 -23.15 -4.55
CA LEU A 213 -2.69 -22.13 -4.14
C LEU A 213 -3.84 -22.01 -5.15
N PRO A 214 -5.07 -21.87 -4.69
CA PRO A 214 -6.21 -21.71 -5.58
C PRO A 214 -6.19 -20.34 -6.26
N GLU A 215 -6.76 -20.28 -7.45
CA GLU A 215 -7.05 -19.01 -8.12
C GLU A 215 -8.02 -18.18 -7.29
N ALA A 216 -7.87 -16.86 -7.32
CA ALA A 216 -8.76 -15.93 -6.65
C ALA A 216 -10.21 -16.11 -7.11
N GLY A 217 -11.13 -16.23 -6.15
CA GLY A 217 -12.56 -16.45 -6.43
C GLY A 217 -12.93 -17.88 -6.81
N SER A 218 -12.04 -18.87 -6.67
CA SER A 218 -12.37 -20.30 -6.76
C SER A 218 -13.53 -20.66 -5.82
N VAL A 219 -14.45 -21.53 -6.27
CA VAL A 219 -15.62 -21.90 -5.47
C VAL A 219 -15.40 -23.21 -4.74
N TRP A 220 -15.53 -23.19 -3.43
CA TRP A 220 -15.35 -24.31 -2.52
C TRP A 220 -16.60 -24.56 -1.67
N SER A 221 -16.82 -25.76 -1.21
CA SER A 221 -17.89 -26.07 -0.28
C SER A 221 -17.37 -26.42 1.11
N THR A 222 -18.08 -25.95 2.14
CA THR A 222 -17.91 -26.36 3.54
C THR A 222 -19.26 -26.31 4.24
N GLY A 223 -19.55 -27.29 5.09
CA GLY A 223 -20.83 -27.36 5.79
C GLY A 223 -22.07 -27.41 4.89
N GLY A 224 -21.95 -27.90 3.65
CA GLY A 224 -23.05 -27.95 2.67
C GLY A 224 -23.34 -26.64 1.94
N GLN A 225 -22.53 -25.61 2.16
CA GLN A 225 -22.67 -24.29 1.52
C GLN A 225 -21.47 -23.99 0.63
N SER A 226 -21.68 -23.21 -0.43
CA SER A 226 -20.64 -22.79 -1.39
C SER A 226 -20.12 -21.40 -1.08
N TYR A 227 -18.80 -21.22 -1.24
CA TYR A 227 -18.09 -19.95 -0.99
C TYR A 227 -17.11 -19.66 -2.13
N ARG A 228 -17.07 -18.40 -2.56
CA ARG A 228 -15.93 -17.88 -3.32
C ARG A 228 -14.81 -17.63 -2.34
N VAL A 229 -13.66 -18.23 -2.59
CA VAL A 229 -12.51 -18.19 -1.68
C VAL A 229 -11.37 -17.41 -2.30
N LEU A 230 -10.76 -16.55 -1.50
CA LEU A 230 -9.52 -15.86 -1.77
C LEU A 230 -8.49 -16.30 -0.71
N VAL A 231 -7.39 -16.88 -1.15
CA VAL A 231 -6.25 -17.21 -0.27
C VAL A 231 -5.17 -16.15 -0.50
N ARG A 232 -4.99 -15.31 0.50
CA ARG A 232 -4.15 -14.10 0.42
C ARG A 232 -2.96 -14.19 1.38
N PRO A 233 -1.70 -14.06 0.90
CA PRO A 233 -0.55 -13.88 1.77
C PRO A 233 -0.76 -12.69 2.72
N MET A 234 -0.46 -12.86 4.00
CA MET A 234 -0.46 -11.74 4.95
C MET A 234 0.89 -11.05 4.94
N LEU A 235 0.86 -9.72 4.98
CA LEU A 235 2.04 -8.88 5.03
C LEU A 235 2.58 -8.75 6.47
N PRO A 236 3.84 -8.28 6.67
CA PRO A 236 4.45 -8.21 8.00
C PRO A 236 3.66 -7.40 9.03
N ASP A 237 2.95 -6.35 8.61
CA ASP A 237 2.13 -5.48 9.47
C ASP A 237 0.69 -5.96 9.65
N GLU A 238 0.27 -7.05 8.99
CA GLU A 238 -1.06 -7.62 9.06
C GLU A 238 -1.07 -8.81 10.04
N ARG A 239 -1.64 -8.64 11.24
CA ARG A 239 -1.64 -9.68 12.28
C ARG A 239 -2.87 -10.56 12.27
N ASP A 240 -4.00 -10.02 11.87
CA ASP A 240 -5.30 -10.68 11.85
C ASP A 240 -6.23 -10.13 10.77
N CYS A 241 -7.41 -10.72 10.63
CA CYS A 241 -8.41 -10.30 9.67
C CYS A 241 -8.95 -8.89 9.95
N ALA A 242 -9.02 -8.46 11.21
CA ALA A 242 -9.52 -7.12 11.54
C ALA A 242 -8.57 -6.03 11.04
N GLU A 243 -7.28 -6.31 10.97
CA GLU A 243 -6.30 -5.38 10.43
C GLU A 243 -6.42 -5.19 8.92
N LEU A 244 -6.96 -6.16 8.18
CA LEU A 244 -7.24 -5.99 6.75
C LEU A 244 -8.25 -4.87 6.51
N ASN A 245 -9.27 -4.72 7.38
CA ASN A 245 -10.25 -3.64 7.29
C ASN A 245 -9.61 -2.24 7.41
N ARG A 246 -8.43 -2.12 8.03
CA ARG A 246 -7.73 -0.85 8.21
C ARG A 246 -7.32 -0.20 6.89
N TYR A 247 -7.05 -0.99 5.86
CA TYR A 247 -6.55 -0.53 4.57
C TYR A 247 -7.64 -0.35 3.51
N LEU A 248 -8.86 -0.73 3.81
CA LEU A 248 -9.98 -0.62 2.88
C LEU A 248 -10.42 0.84 2.67
N PRO A 249 -10.94 1.24 1.48
CA PRO A 249 -11.31 2.60 1.14
C PRO A 249 -12.48 3.16 1.95
#